data_a6a41f9c29322716699eda319266181f
#
_entry.id   a6a41f9c29322716699eda319266181f
#
_cell.length_a   1.000
_cell.length_b   1.000
_cell.length_c   1.000
_cell.angle_alpha   90.00
_cell.angle_beta   90.00
_cell.angle_gamma   90.00
#
_symmetry.space_group_name_H-M   'P 1'
#
loop_
_entity.id
_entity.type
_entity.pdbx_description
1 polymer ?
#
loop_
_entity_poly.entity_id
_entity_poly.type
_entity_poly.pdbx_seq_one_letter_code
_entity_poly.pdbx_strand_id
1 'polypeptide(L)'
;QSMYGASKAAVKLLTEGLYAELLETDVHVSVIMPGAVNTRITQNSGVAGPVAPGDASRMPMTSAEDAAQIMLDGIARDRLHIFVGRDARLMNVAIRVAPKQAIRFIQKQMKALLGSSQTTG
;
A
#
# COMPACT_ATOMS: atom_id res chain seq x y z
N GLN A 1 -12.78 0.22 -7.41
CA GLN A 1 -11.58 0.79 -6.73
C GLN A 1 -11.94 1.81 -5.65
N SER A 2 -12.97 2.65 -5.86
CA SER A 2 -13.40 3.63 -4.86
C SER A 2 -13.88 2.99 -3.57
N MET A 3 -14.65 1.91 -3.64
CA MET A 3 -15.12 1.16 -2.46
C MET A 3 -13.96 0.48 -1.72
N TYR A 4 -13.00 -0.08 -2.45
CA TYR A 4 -11.79 -0.63 -1.84
C TYR A 4 -10.98 0.45 -1.12
N GLY A 5 -10.75 1.60 -1.77
CA GLY A 5 -10.06 2.74 -1.15
C GLY A 5 -10.78 3.24 0.09
N ALA A 6 -12.11 3.37 0.04
CA ALA A 6 -12.92 3.78 1.17
C ALA A 6 -12.81 2.80 2.36
N SER A 7 -12.86 1.48 2.11
CA SER A 7 -12.71 0.46 3.15
C SER A 7 -11.32 0.52 3.82
N LYS A 8 -10.26 0.74 3.03
CA LYS A 8 -8.89 0.88 3.57
C LYS A 8 -8.70 2.16 4.38
N ALA A 9 -9.32 3.26 3.94
CA ALA A 9 -9.33 4.51 4.70
C ALA A 9 -10.07 4.37 6.04
N ALA A 10 -11.20 3.64 6.04
CA ALA A 10 -11.95 3.35 7.26
C ALA A 10 -11.11 2.53 8.26
N VAL A 11 -10.40 1.49 7.81
CA VAL A 11 -9.49 0.71 8.65
C VAL A 11 -8.41 1.60 9.27
N LYS A 12 -7.81 2.50 8.48
CA LYS A 12 -6.79 3.41 8.97
C LYS A 12 -7.35 4.32 10.08
N LEU A 13 -8.48 4.97 9.85
CA LEU A 13 -9.10 5.88 10.81
C LEU A 13 -9.57 5.14 12.08
N LEU A 14 -10.13 3.93 11.93
CA LEU A 14 -10.51 3.10 13.07
C LEU A 14 -9.28 2.75 13.92
N THR A 15 -8.17 2.39 13.29
CA THR A 15 -6.93 2.04 14.01
C THR A 15 -6.33 3.27 14.72
N GLU A 16 -6.41 4.46 14.10
CA GLU A 16 -5.99 5.72 14.75
C GLU A 16 -6.90 6.07 15.94
N GLY A 17 -8.21 5.83 15.84
CA GLY A 17 -9.14 5.98 16.95
C GLY A 17 -8.84 5.01 18.09
N LEU A 18 -8.61 3.73 17.77
CA LEU A 18 -8.23 2.72 18.74
C LEU A 18 -6.91 3.07 19.47
N TYR A 19 -5.93 3.60 18.73
CA TYR A 19 -4.70 4.12 19.35
C TYR A 19 -5.00 5.20 20.38
N ALA A 20 -5.87 6.16 20.06
CA ALA A 20 -6.24 7.23 20.98
C ALA A 20 -6.96 6.71 22.24
N GLU A 21 -7.83 5.72 22.08
CA GLU A 21 -8.56 5.09 23.20
C GLU A 21 -7.64 4.30 24.13
N LEU A 22 -6.54 3.76 23.63
CA LEU A 22 -5.62 2.89 24.36
C LEU A 22 -4.35 3.58 24.87
N LEU A 23 -4.22 4.91 24.70
CA LEU A 23 -3.04 5.69 25.10
C LEU A 23 -2.63 5.52 26.57
N GLU A 24 -3.61 5.28 27.46
CA GLU A 24 -3.40 5.11 28.90
C GLU A 24 -3.21 3.63 29.30
N THR A 25 -2.97 2.74 28.33
CA THR A 25 -2.83 1.29 28.56
C THR A 25 -1.48 0.78 28.03
N ASP A 26 -1.12 -0.46 28.37
CA ASP A 26 0.07 -1.13 27.85
C ASP A 26 -0.18 -1.80 26.46
N VAL A 27 -1.27 -1.44 25.77
CA VAL A 27 -1.61 -1.97 24.44
C VAL A 27 -1.09 -1.03 23.36
N HIS A 28 -0.17 -1.54 22.54
CA HIS A 28 0.40 -0.82 21.42
C HIS A 28 -0.39 -1.08 20.14
N VAL A 29 -0.67 -0.03 19.37
CA VAL A 29 -1.47 -0.10 18.15
C VAL A 29 -0.66 0.44 16.97
N SER A 30 -0.61 -0.34 15.89
CA SER A 30 0.09 0.05 14.67
C SER A 30 -0.79 -0.17 13.45
N VAL A 31 -0.80 0.77 12.51
CA VAL A 31 -1.39 0.60 11.20
C VAL A 31 -0.30 0.45 10.14
N ILE A 32 -0.35 -0.66 9.41
CA ILE A 32 0.62 -0.97 8.37
C ILE A 32 0.03 -0.56 7.01
N MET A 33 0.77 0.24 6.26
CA MET A 33 0.40 0.74 4.94
C MET A 33 1.42 0.23 3.92
N PRO A 34 1.16 -0.94 3.30
CA PRO A 34 2.05 -1.50 2.29
C PRO A 34 1.92 -0.74 0.96
N GLY A 35 3.07 -0.49 0.32
CA GLY A 35 3.15 -0.16 -1.09
C GLY A 35 3.18 -1.42 -1.96
N ALA A 36 3.89 -1.37 -3.08
CA ALA A 36 4.08 -2.52 -3.96
C ALA A 36 5.03 -3.54 -3.31
N VAL A 37 4.49 -4.68 -2.89
CA VAL A 37 5.24 -5.79 -2.30
C VAL A 37 5.19 -7.00 -3.24
N ASN A 38 6.34 -7.58 -3.54
CA ASN A 38 6.44 -8.79 -4.34
C ASN A 38 6.00 -10.01 -3.52
N THR A 39 4.76 -10.43 -3.71
CA THR A 39 4.17 -11.57 -3.00
C THR A 39 3.54 -12.55 -3.99
N ARG A 40 3.29 -13.78 -3.54
CA ARG A 40 2.58 -14.80 -4.32
C ARG A 40 1.05 -14.65 -4.30
N ILE A 41 0.54 -13.47 -3.92
CA ILE A 41 -0.90 -13.27 -3.74
C ILE A 41 -1.70 -13.53 -5.03
N THR A 42 -1.18 -13.12 -6.18
CA THR A 42 -1.81 -13.37 -7.49
C THR A 42 -1.82 -14.84 -7.85
N GLN A 43 -0.76 -15.58 -7.53
CA GLN A 43 -0.69 -17.03 -7.75
C GLN A 43 -1.66 -17.78 -6.82
N ASN A 44 -1.74 -17.37 -5.56
CA ASN A 44 -2.55 -18.02 -4.53
C ASN A 44 -4.04 -17.70 -4.62
N SER A 45 -4.41 -16.55 -5.21
CA SER A 45 -5.82 -16.12 -5.34
C SER A 45 -6.54 -16.75 -6.53
N GLY A 46 -5.84 -17.43 -7.44
CA GLY A 46 -6.40 -17.99 -8.67
C GLY A 46 -6.93 -16.91 -9.64
N VAL A 47 -6.78 -15.65 -9.29
CA VAL A 47 -7.11 -14.53 -10.16
C VAL A 47 -5.89 -14.24 -11.02
N ALA A 48 -6.00 -14.45 -12.33
CA ALA A 48 -5.03 -13.94 -13.28
C ALA A 48 -5.02 -12.40 -13.13
N GLY A 49 -4.12 -11.90 -12.28
CA GLY A 49 -3.97 -10.46 -12.09
C GLY A 49 -3.46 -9.82 -13.37
N PRO A 50 -3.79 -8.55 -13.64
CA PRO A 50 -3.34 -7.83 -14.84
C PRO A 50 -1.82 -7.55 -14.87
N VAL A 51 -1.07 -8.03 -13.90
CA VAL A 51 0.39 -7.87 -13.82
C VAL A 51 1.06 -9.12 -14.39
N ALA A 52 1.25 -9.13 -15.71
CA ALA A 52 2.17 -10.07 -16.33
C ALA A 52 3.60 -9.88 -15.78
N PRO A 53 4.41 -10.95 -15.65
CA PRO A 53 5.77 -10.88 -15.10
C PRO A 53 6.72 -9.90 -15.81
N GLY A 54 6.35 -9.35 -16.97
CA GLY A 54 7.16 -8.43 -17.76
C GLY A 54 6.98 -6.95 -17.44
N ASP A 55 5.82 -6.51 -16.91
CA ASP A 55 5.52 -5.09 -16.67
C ASP A 55 5.79 -4.65 -15.21
N ALA A 56 5.89 -5.58 -14.28
CA ALA A 56 6.26 -5.32 -12.89
C ALA A 56 7.71 -4.79 -12.75
N SER A 57 8.53 -4.88 -13.79
CA SER A 57 9.94 -4.47 -13.79
C SER A 57 10.16 -2.95 -13.77
N ARG A 58 9.12 -2.13 -13.90
CA ARG A 58 9.24 -0.67 -13.91
C ARG A 58 9.05 0.01 -12.55
N MET A 59 8.49 -0.69 -11.56
CA MET A 59 8.39 -0.17 -10.19
C MET A 59 9.25 -1.01 -9.25
N PRO A 60 10.14 -0.41 -8.47
CA PRO A 60 10.90 -1.14 -7.47
C PRO A 60 9.93 -1.68 -6.41
N MET A 61 9.66 -2.98 -6.47
CA MET A 61 8.84 -3.67 -5.49
C MET A 61 9.68 -4.06 -4.28
N THR A 62 9.12 -3.93 -3.09
CA THR A 62 9.75 -4.42 -1.86
C THR A 62 9.64 -5.94 -1.81
N SER A 63 10.70 -6.67 -1.45
CA SER A 63 10.62 -8.11 -1.23
C SER A 63 9.68 -8.44 -0.07
N ALA A 64 9.16 -9.66 0.00
CA ALA A 64 8.29 -10.07 1.10
C ALA A 64 9.08 -10.10 2.42
N GLU A 65 10.35 -10.50 2.37
CA GLU A 65 11.26 -10.56 3.51
C GLU A 65 11.56 -9.16 4.05
N ASP A 66 11.95 -8.22 3.18
CA ASP A 66 12.19 -6.83 3.57
C ASP A 66 10.93 -6.16 4.11
N ALA A 67 9.78 -6.45 3.50
CA ALA A 67 8.49 -5.95 3.97
C ALA A 67 8.20 -6.43 5.40
N ALA A 68 8.39 -7.72 5.67
CA ALA A 68 8.21 -8.30 6.99
C ALA A 68 9.17 -7.66 8.02
N GLN A 69 10.44 -7.47 7.66
CA GLN A 69 11.42 -6.83 8.54
C GLN A 69 11.03 -5.39 8.88
N ILE A 70 10.60 -4.60 7.88
CA ILE A 70 10.14 -3.21 8.10
C ILE A 70 8.92 -3.18 9.04
N MET A 71 7.99 -4.13 8.90
CA MET A 71 6.82 -4.23 9.76
C MET A 71 7.22 -4.54 11.20
N LEU A 72 8.05 -5.57 11.42
CA LEU A 72 8.51 -5.98 12.74
C LEU A 72 9.31 -4.86 13.43
N ASP A 73 10.22 -4.21 12.72
CA ASP A 73 10.98 -3.08 13.24
C ASP A 73 10.08 -1.88 13.60
N GLY A 74 9.03 -1.66 12.84
CA GLY A 74 8.06 -0.61 13.11
C GLY A 74 7.26 -0.88 14.37
N ILE A 75 6.81 -2.12 14.55
CA ILE A 75 6.08 -2.58 15.75
C ILE A 75 6.99 -2.52 16.98
N ALA A 76 8.21 -3.05 16.87
CA ALA A 76 9.17 -3.03 17.98
C ALA A 76 9.54 -1.61 18.46
N ARG A 77 9.39 -0.60 17.60
CA ARG A 77 9.62 0.81 17.91
C ARG A 77 8.34 1.58 18.26
N ASP A 78 7.25 0.89 18.48
CA ASP A 78 5.94 1.46 18.82
C ASP A 78 5.48 2.57 17.84
N ARG A 79 5.64 2.32 16.54
CA ARG A 79 5.21 3.28 15.51
C ARG A 79 3.74 3.09 15.19
N LEU A 80 2.95 4.13 15.34
CA LEU A 80 1.54 4.12 14.92
C LEU A 80 1.42 3.88 13.40
N HIS A 81 2.20 4.57 12.57
CA HIS A 81 2.18 4.43 11.11
C HIS A 81 3.43 3.73 10.60
N ILE A 82 3.24 2.56 9.99
CA ILE A 82 4.32 1.77 9.39
C ILE A 82 4.11 1.72 7.87
N PHE A 83 4.93 2.46 7.13
CA PHE A 83 4.92 2.45 5.66
C PHE A 83 5.92 1.43 5.15
N VAL A 84 5.45 0.46 4.37
CA VAL A 84 6.29 -0.56 3.74
C VAL A 84 6.54 -0.16 2.28
N GLY A 85 7.81 0.13 1.99
CA GLY A 85 8.24 0.61 0.68
C GLY A 85 8.37 2.14 0.58
N ARG A 86 9.24 2.56 -0.34
CA ARG A 86 9.49 3.99 -0.59
C ARG A 86 8.31 4.66 -1.29
N ASP A 87 7.62 3.92 -2.14
CA ASP A 87 6.42 4.29 -2.85
C ASP A 87 5.27 4.65 -1.90
N ALA A 88 5.02 3.84 -0.87
CA ALA A 88 4.01 4.11 0.15
C ALA A 88 4.27 5.42 0.90
N ARG A 89 5.53 5.67 1.29
CA ARG A 89 5.93 6.92 1.96
C ARG A 89 5.76 8.13 1.05
N LEU A 90 6.28 8.04 -0.17
CA LEU A 90 6.20 9.13 -1.15
C LEU A 90 4.76 9.46 -1.47
N MET A 91 3.93 8.45 -1.69
CA MET A 91 2.52 8.63 -1.99
C MET A 91 1.74 9.27 -0.84
N ASN A 92 2.01 8.85 0.40
CA ASN A 92 1.38 9.47 1.58
C ASN A 92 1.72 10.96 1.68
N VAL A 93 2.97 11.34 1.44
CA VAL A 93 3.38 12.76 1.42
C VAL A 93 2.74 13.49 0.25
N ALA A 94 2.80 12.92 -0.95
CA ALA A 94 2.26 13.54 -2.16
C ALA A 94 0.75 13.84 -2.04
N ILE A 95 -0.03 12.89 -1.50
CA ILE A 95 -1.48 13.08 -1.29
C ILE A 95 -1.76 14.18 -0.27
N ARG A 96 -0.93 14.34 0.75
CA ARG A 96 -1.10 15.38 1.78
C ARG A 96 -0.75 16.77 1.29
N VAL A 97 0.31 16.88 0.47
CA VAL A 97 0.84 18.19 0.01
C VAL A 97 0.18 18.63 -1.30
N ALA A 98 -0.05 17.71 -2.22
CA ALA A 98 -0.51 17.99 -3.57
C ALA A 98 -1.56 16.95 -4.05
N PRO A 99 -2.76 16.87 -3.41
CA PRO A 99 -3.70 15.77 -3.65
C PRO A 99 -4.15 15.66 -5.12
N LYS A 100 -4.42 16.79 -5.78
CA LYS A 100 -4.87 16.78 -7.18
C LYS A 100 -3.81 16.23 -8.13
N GLN A 101 -2.55 16.59 -7.92
CA GLN A 101 -1.41 16.13 -8.72
C GLN A 101 -1.12 14.64 -8.46
N ALA A 102 -1.15 14.23 -7.19
CA ALA A 102 -0.96 12.83 -6.79
C ALA A 102 -2.03 11.92 -7.42
N ILE A 103 -3.32 12.32 -7.35
CA ILE A 103 -4.42 11.56 -7.95
C ILE A 103 -4.27 11.46 -9.47
N ARG A 104 -3.91 12.55 -10.15
CA ARG A 104 -3.66 12.54 -11.61
C ARG A 104 -2.50 11.61 -11.98
N PHE A 105 -1.44 11.61 -11.19
CA PHE A 105 -0.28 10.74 -11.39
C PHE A 105 -0.68 9.27 -11.22
N ILE A 106 -1.38 8.91 -10.13
CA ILE A 106 -1.88 7.55 -9.89
C ILE A 106 -2.75 7.09 -11.05
N GLN A 107 -3.70 7.94 -11.49
CA GLN A 107 -4.62 7.59 -12.58
C GLN A 107 -3.88 7.37 -13.90
N LYS A 108 -2.84 8.17 -14.19
CA LYS A 108 -2.00 7.99 -15.38
C LYS A 108 -1.25 6.65 -15.34
N GLN A 109 -0.69 6.29 -14.19
CA GLN A 109 -0.01 5.01 -13.97
C GLN A 109 -0.98 3.83 -14.15
N MET A 110 -2.16 3.91 -13.54
CA MET A 110 -3.20 2.88 -13.66
C MET A 110 -3.65 2.68 -15.12
N LYS A 111 -3.87 3.76 -15.87
CA LYS A 111 -4.22 3.68 -17.30
C LYS A 111 -3.11 3.04 -18.13
N ALA A 112 -1.86 3.33 -17.84
CA ALA A 112 -0.72 2.73 -18.53
C ALA A 112 -0.65 1.21 -18.29
N LEU A 113 -0.96 0.75 -17.07
CA LEU A 113 -0.99 -0.67 -16.72
C LEU A 113 -2.20 -1.41 -17.34
N LEU A 114 -3.36 -0.77 -17.40
CA LEU A 114 -4.58 -1.36 -17.98
C LEU A 114 -4.62 -1.28 -19.50
N GLY A 115 -3.98 -0.26 -20.11
CA GLY A 115 -3.92 -0.08 -21.56
C GLY A 115 -3.03 -1.10 -22.28
N SER A 116 -2.05 -1.68 -21.58
CA SER A 116 -1.18 -2.73 -22.13
C SER A 116 -1.88 -4.10 -22.25
N SER A 117 -3.03 -4.29 -21.61
CA SER A 117 -3.79 -5.55 -21.64
C SER A 117 -4.83 -5.65 -22.76
N GLN A 118 -5.06 -4.58 -23.55
CA GLN A 118 -6.06 -4.58 -24.63
C GLN A 118 -5.50 -4.72 -26.05
N THR A 119 -4.19 -4.91 -26.22
CA THR A 119 -3.58 -4.98 -27.56
C THR A 119 -3.24 -6.42 -28.02
N THR A 120 -3.94 -7.43 -27.49
CA THR A 120 -3.84 -8.80 -27.97
C THR A 120 -5.25 -9.38 -28.13
N GLY A 121 -5.92 -9.03 -29.21
CA GLY A 121 -7.15 -9.60 -29.69
C GLY A 121 -7.07 -9.70 -31.20
#